data_35aa61498f78824756e5496fbb3534b4
#
_entry.id   35aa61498f78824756e5496fbb3534b4
#
_cell.length_a   1.000
_cell.length_b   1.000
_cell.length_c   1.000
_cell.angle_alpha   90.00
_cell.angle_beta   90.00
_cell.angle_gamma   90.00
#
_symmetry.space_group_name_H-M   'P 1'
#
loop_
_entity.id
_entity.type
_entity.pdbx_description
1 polymer ?
#
loop_
_entity_poly.entity_id
_entity_poly.type
_entity_poly.pdbx_seq_one_letter_code
_entity_poly.pdbx_strand_id
1 'polypeptide(L)'
;MQHGIFSFSRRKALLTTLLASAMVCANYASAAQELRVLTHSAFAVPKPLLTQFEKEAGVKLRISKAGDAGEMLNKLILTRKAPIADVVYGIDNTLAAKAIAADVLDAYNGPASQRAAAQTLPAPLVPVDYGYVTINYDVQWFAKRKMALPASLDDLTQPAMARLLVVQNPAISSTGYAFLLATIGAMGEEKAFDWWARMRKGGVKVAKGWSEAYYTDFSRAAGGARPLVVSYASSPAAEVFYSKEKLTQPPTGSLSLPGAVFKQIEGVALVKGGQARPAAEKFVEFMRSAEVQKQIQTEMWMYPVEPGVALADAMKFAPEPAQADTPSDKDIADKGAAWVARWTQVVLK
;
A
#
# COMPACT_ATOMS: atom_id res chain seq x y z
N MET A 1 -29.13 94.34 -11.35
CA MET A 1 -27.74 94.64 -10.97
C MET A 1 -27.14 93.51 -10.19
N GLN A 2 -26.03 93.04 -10.57
CA GLN A 2 -25.01 92.22 -9.90
C GLN A 2 -25.25 90.73 -9.56
N HIS A 3 -24.44 90.00 -10.26
CA HIS A 3 -24.08 88.61 -10.16
C HIS A 3 -23.38 88.22 -8.84
N GLY A 4 -23.58 87.00 -8.40
CA GLY A 4 -22.72 86.33 -7.39
C GLY A 4 -22.52 84.88 -7.77
N ILE A 5 -21.38 84.57 -8.30
CA ILE A 5 -20.93 83.22 -8.73
C ILE A 5 -20.42 82.50 -7.47
N PHE A 6 -20.95 81.31 -7.20
CA PHE A 6 -20.29 80.41 -6.25
C PHE A 6 -19.70 79.22 -7.02
N SER A 7 -18.36 79.25 -7.11
CA SER A 7 -17.52 78.15 -7.53
C SER A 7 -17.31 77.20 -6.36
N PHE A 8 -17.87 76.01 -6.36
CA PHE A 8 -17.53 74.95 -5.40
C PHE A 8 -16.61 73.91 -6.05
N SER A 9 -15.48 73.77 -5.41
CA SER A 9 -14.30 73.06 -5.81
C SER A 9 -14.51 71.56 -6.08
N ARG A 10 -14.26 71.13 -7.31
CA ARG A 10 -14.22 69.72 -7.77
C ARG A 10 -13.00 68.92 -7.27
N ARG A 11 -12.21 69.43 -6.33
CA ARG A 11 -10.95 68.79 -5.87
C ARG A 11 -11.09 67.87 -4.64
N LYS A 12 -12.23 67.83 -3.97
CA LYS A 12 -12.43 66.95 -2.77
C LYS A 12 -13.12 65.61 -3.06
N ALA A 13 -13.68 65.39 -4.26
CA ALA A 13 -14.37 64.18 -4.63
C ALA A 13 -13.43 63.09 -5.23
N LEU A 14 -12.21 63.44 -5.64
CA LEU A 14 -11.28 62.47 -6.23
C LEU A 14 -10.35 61.76 -5.22
N LEU A 15 -10.21 62.25 -3.98
CA LEU A 15 -9.36 61.57 -2.99
C LEU A 15 -10.09 60.50 -2.16
N THR A 16 -11.41 60.50 -2.11
CA THR A 16 -12.16 59.49 -1.37
C THR A 16 -12.38 58.19 -2.18
N THR A 17 -12.29 58.25 -3.50
CA THR A 17 -12.51 57.05 -4.34
C THR A 17 -11.22 56.19 -4.52
N LEU A 18 -10.04 56.70 -4.27
CA LEU A 18 -8.79 55.93 -4.32
C LEU A 18 -8.48 55.13 -3.03
N LEU A 19 -9.03 55.54 -1.87
CA LEU A 19 -8.85 54.77 -0.62
C LEU A 19 -9.80 53.58 -0.49
N ALA A 20 -10.96 53.59 -1.17
CA ALA A 20 -11.91 52.49 -1.15
C ALA A 20 -11.47 51.33 -2.05
N SER A 21 -10.66 51.54 -3.09
CA SER A 21 -10.16 50.49 -3.98
C SER A 21 -8.95 49.72 -3.42
N ALA A 22 -8.28 50.24 -2.41
CA ALA A 22 -7.11 49.58 -1.80
C ALA A 22 -7.48 48.59 -0.65
N MET A 23 -8.71 48.61 -0.16
CA MET A 23 -9.16 47.74 0.94
C MET A 23 -9.91 46.48 0.52
N VAL A 24 -10.13 46.24 -0.78
CA VAL A 24 -10.81 45.03 -1.28
C VAL A 24 -9.83 43.90 -1.63
N CYS A 25 -8.53 44.16 -1.64
CA CYS A 25 -7.53 43.13 -1.99
C CYS A 25 -6.97 42.32 -0.80
N ALA A 26 -7.51 42.42 0.39
CA ALA A 26 -6.85 41.87 1.58
C ALA A 26 -7.67 40.83 2.35
N ASN A 27 -8.50 40.03 1.70
CA ASN A 27 -9.07 38.85 2.38
C ASN A 27 -9.54 37.76 1.39
N TYR A 28 -8.77 37.46 0.37
CA TYR A 28 -8.79 36.08 -0.12
C TYR A 28 -7.87 35.29 0.84
N ALA A 29 -8.42 34.84 1.97
CA ALA A 29 -7.86 33.68 2.62
C ALA A 29 -7.88 32.58 1.56
N SER A 30 -6.73 32.39 0.88
CA SER A 30 -6.57 31.29 -0.07
C SER A 30 -6.90 30.03 0.70
N ALA A 31 -8.01 29.41 0.40
CA ALA A 31 -8.31 28.08 0.93
C ALA A 31 -7.06 27.25 0.70
N ALA A 32 -6.52 26.65 1.76
CA ALA A 32 -5.31 25.85 1.63
C ALA A 32 -5.50 24.86 0.49
N GLN A 33 -4.57 24.80 -0.46
CA GLN A 33 -4.63 23.88 -1.59
C GLN A 33 -4.81 22.47 -1.06
N GLU A 34 -5.79 21.73 -1.60
CA GLU A 34 -6.00 20.33 -1.24
C GLU A 34 -4.98 19.45 -1.97
N LEU A 35 -4.32 18.55 -1.25
CA LEU A 35 -3.51 17.47 -1.80
C LEU A 35 -4.27 16.15 -1.65
N ARG A 36 -4.67 15.58 -2.78
CA ARG A 36 -5.42 14.33 -2.84
C ARG A 36 -4.47 13.14 -2.90
N VAL A 37 -4.49 12.31 -1.86
CA VAL A 37 -3.65 11.10 -1.74
C VAL A 37 -4.52 9.88 -1.87
N LEU A 38 -4.26 9.02 -2.86
CA LEU A 38 -4.91 7.73 -3.02
C LEU A 38 -4.04 6.63 -2.42
N THR A 39 -4.63 5.77 -1.58
CA THR A 39 -3.90 4.68 -0.91
C THR A 39 -4.72 3.40 -0.85
N HIS A 40 -4.06 2.28 -0.60
CA HIS A 40 -4.75 1.06 -0.17
C HIS A 40 -5.26 1.18 1.28
N SER A 41 -6.12 0.24 1.69
CA SER A 41 -6.83 0.32 2.99
C SER A 41 -5.91 0.21 4.21
N ALA A 42 -4.77 -0.46 4.09
CA ALA A 42 -3.82 -0.66 5.19
C ALA A 42 -2.88 0.53 5.44
N PHE A 43 -2.89 1.56 4.58
CA PHE A 43 -2.07 2.75 4.77
C PHE A 43 -2.28 3.36 6.16
N ALA A 44 -1.19 3.58 6.88
CA ALA A 44 -1.19 4.22 8.19
C ALA A 44 0.10 5.02 8.39
N VAL A 45 -0.07 6.30 8.69
CA VAL A 45 0.99 7.22 9.15
C VAL A 45 0.43 7.97 10.34
N PRO A 46 1.18 8.18 11.43
CA PRO A 46 0.69 8.87 12.62
C PRO A 46 0.11 10.25 12.30
N LYS A 47 -1.08 10.53 12.84
CA LYS A 47 -1.75 11.81 12.61
C LYS A 47 -0.88 13.05 12.90
N PRO A 48 -0.04 13.07 13.95
CA PRO A 48 0.87 14.20 14.18
C PRO A 48 1.81 14.48 13.00
N LEU A 49 2.37 13.43 12.36
CA LEU A 49 3.25 13.60 11.20
C LEU A 49 2.48 14.12 9.97
N LEU A 50 1.26 13.62 9.74
CA LEU A 50 0.40 14.13 8.67
C LEU A 50 0.04 15.61 8.91
N THR A 51 -0.28 16.00 10.14
CA THR A 51 -0.58 17.39 10.49
C THR A 51 0.64 18.31 10.35
N GLN A 52 1.83 17.80 10.71
CA GLN A 52 3.08 18.51 10.50
C GLN A 52 3.34 18.74 9.00
N PHE A 53 3.18 17.70 8.20
CA PHE A 53 3.30 17.81 6.73
C PHE A 53 2.31 18.84 6.16
N GLU A 54 1.03 18.82 6.56
CA GLU A 54 0.04 19.82 6.12
C GLU A 54 0.52 21.25 6.38
N LYS A 55 1.08 21.50 7.56
CA LYS A 55 1.59 22.79 7.97
C LYS A 55 2.83 23.20 7.15
N GLU A 56 3.80 22.30 6.97
CA GLU A 56 5.05 22.57 6.25
C GLU A 56 4.84 22.71 4.75
N ALA A 57 3.95 21.91 4.18
CA ALA A 57 3.62 21.97 2.76
C ALA A 57 2.64 23.11 2.41
N GLY A 58 1.92 23.66 3.40
CA GLY A 58 0.89 24.68 3.19
C GLY A 58 -0.36 24.14 2.51
N VAL A 59 -0.71 22.88 2.74
CA VAL A 59 -1.82 22.18 2.08
C VAL A 59 -2.75 21.51 3.08
N LYS A 60 -3.93 21.08 2.61
CA LYS A 60 -4.82 20.18 3.32
C LYS A 60 -4.76 18.79 2.69
N LEU A 61 -4.47 17.77 3.49
CA LEU A 61 -4.46 16.38 3.02
C LEU A 61 -5.88 15.82 2.91
N ARG A 62 -6.16 15.21 1.77
CA ARG A 62 -7.34 14.37 1.56
C ARG A 62 -6.90 12.96 1.18
N ILE A 63 -6.83 12.09 2.19
CA ILE A 63 -6.43 10.70 2.01
C ILE A 63 -7.67 9.86 1.70
N SER A 64 -7.66 9.21 0.53
CA SER A 64 -8.72 8.31 0.07
C SER A 64 -8.20 6.88 0.05
N LYS A 65 -8.71 6.04 0.95
CA LYS A 65 -8.42 4.60 0.98
C LYS A 65 -9.36 3.86 0.03
N ALA A 66 -8.83 3.09 -0.91
CA ALA A 66 -9.59 2.51 -2.03
C ALA A 66 -9.49 0.98 -2.11
N GLY A 67 -9.71 0.31 -0.99
CA GLY A 67 -9.66 -1.15 -0.93
C GLY A 67 -8.25 -1.71 -0.88
N ASP A 68 -8.04 -2.91 -1.37
CA ASP A 68 -6.70 -3.51 -1.52
C ASP A 68 -5.95 -2.86 -2.70
N ALA A 69 -4.64 -3.03 -2.78
CA ALA A 69 -3.80 -2.31 -3.75
C ALA A 69 -4.21 -2.55 -5.22
N GLY A 70 -4.67 -3.76 -5.56
CA GLY A 70 -5.20 -4.06 -6.87
C GLY A 70 -6.50 -3.32 -7.19
N GLU A 71 -7.42 -3.16 -6.21
CA GLU A 71 -8.63 -2.34 -6.36
C GLU A 71 -8.28 -0.86 -6.50
N MET A 72 -7.34 -0.38 -5.70
CA MET A 72 -6.83 0.99 -5.75
C MET A 72 -6.28 1.33 -7.13
N LEU A 73 -5.40 0.47 -7.68
CA LEU A 73 -4.84 0.68 -9.02
C LEU A 73 -5.93 0.62 -10.10
N ASN A 74 -6.87 -0.30 -10.03
CA ASN A 74 -8.00 -0.36 -10.97
C ASN A 74 -8.81 0.93 -10.94
N LYS A 75 -9.08 1.49 -9.76
CA LYS A 75 -9.77 2.77 -9.61
C LYS A 75 -8.97 3.92 -10.21
N LEU A 76 -7.66 3.97 -9.99
CA LEU A 76 -6.78 4.96 -10.59
C LEU A 76 -6.83 4.91 -12.12
N ILE A 77 -6.77 3.70 -12.70
CA ILE A 77 -6.85 3.48 -14.16
C ILE A 77 -8.21 3.92 -14.73
N LEU A 78 -9.31 3.57 -14.08
CA LEU A 78 -10.65 3.93 -14.51
C LEU A 78 -10.88 5.45 -14.52
N THR A 79 -10.22 6.16 -13.62
CA THR A 79 -10.36 7.62 -13.47
C THR A 79 -9.27 8.42 -14.18
N ARG A 80 -8.42 7.81 -15.02
CA ARG A 80 -7.26 8.47 -15.66
C ARG A 80 -7.59 9.70 -16.50
N LYS A 81 -8.81 9.80 -17.06
CA LYS A 81 -9.26 10.97 -17.82
C LYS A 81 -9.70 12.15 -16.95
N ALA A 82 -10.02 11.89 -15.69
CA ALA A 82 -10.37 12.87 -14.66
C ALA A 82 -9.75 12.42 -13.33
N PRO A 83 -8.45 12.65 -13.12
CA PRO A 83 -7.71 12.10 -11.99
C PRO A 83 -8.28 12.51 -10.65
N ILE A 84 -8.53 11.53 -9.79
CA ILE A 84 -9.10 11.71 -8.46
C ILE A 84 -8.05 11.91 -7.37
N ALA A 85 -6.78 11.83 -7.73
CA ALA A 85 -5.64 11.98 -6.84
C ALA A 85 -4.51 12.77 -7.50
N ASP A 86 -3.62 13.29 -6.70
CA ASP A 86 -2.40 13.99 -7.11
C ASP A 86 -1.16 13.12 -6.87
N VAL A 87 -1.25 12.23 -5.87
CA VAL A 87 -0.23 11.24 -5.51
C VAL A 87 -0.89 9.93 -5.13
N VAL A 88 -0.26 8.82 -5.43
CA VAL A 88 -0.68 7.47 -5.05
C VAL A 88 0.42 6.78 -4.26
N TYR A 89 0.05 6.09 -3.16
CA TYR A 89 0.94 5.22 -2.40
C TYR A 89 0.39 3.78 -2.33
N GLY A 90 1.28 2.79 -2.42
CA GLY A 90 0.96 1.37 -2.28
C GLY A 90 0.82 0.64 -3.63
N ILE A 91 1.39 1.20 -4.72
CA ILE A 91 1.65 0.42 -5.93
C ILE A 91 2.95 -0.32 -5.69
N ASP A 92 2.88 -1.64 -5.70
CA ASP A 92 4.01 -2.51 -5.42
C ASP A 92 4.64 -3.11 -6.70
N ASN A 93 5.72 -3.86 -6.52
CA ASN A 93 6.43 -4.52 -7.62
C ASN A 93 5.55 -5.54 -8.39
N THR A 94 4.47 -6.05 -7.81
CA THR A 94 3.52 -6.92 -8.54
C THR A 94 2.64 -6.11 -9.52
N LEU A 95 2.34 -4.87 -9.19
CA LEU A 95 1.41 -3.99 -9.90
C LEU A 95 2.10 -2.92 -10.75
N ALA A 96 3.41 -2.72 -10.56
CA ALA A 96 4.19 -1.65 -11.20
C ALA A 96 4.06 -1.67 -12.72
N ALA A 97 4.26 -2.82 -13.35
CA ALA A 97 4.16 -2.97 -14.81
C ALA A 97 2.78 -2.57 -15.35
N LYS A 98 1.71 -2.97 -14.64
CA LYS A 98 0.32 -2.61 -14.99
C LYS A 98 0.07 -1.10 -14.86
N ALA A 99 0.58 -0.48 -13.82
CA ALA A 99 0.43 0.96 -13.60
C ALA A 99 1.17 1.78 -14.67
N ILE A 100 2.39 1.37 -15.02
CA ILE A 100 3.22 2.00 -16.06
C ILE A 100 2.55 1.84 -17.44
N ALA A 101 2.12 0.63 -17.79
CA ALA A 101 1.45 0.35 -19.06
C ALA A 101 0.11 1.11 -19.21
N ALA A 102 -0.58 1.39 -18.10
CA ALA A 102 -1.82 2.16 -18.11
C ALA A 102 -1.60 3.68 -18.24
N ASP A 103 -0.35 4.15 -18.21
CA ASP A 103 0.05 5.56 -18.35
C ASP A 103 -0.67 6.49 -17.35
N VAL A 104 -0.78 6.04 -16.09
CA VAL A 104 -1.47 6.78 -15.00
C VAL A 104 -0.52 7.49 -14.03
N LEU A 105 0.78 7.27 -14.18
CA LEU A 105 1.83 7.84 -13.33
C LEU A 105 2.62 8.89 -14.09
N ASP A 106 3.11 9.89 -13.35
CA ASP A 106 3.94 10.96 -13.88
C ASP A 106 5.37 10.86 -13.33
N ALA A 107 6.35 11.37 -14.09
CA ALA A 107 7.75 11.32 -13.71
C ALA A 107 8.02 12.17 -12.47
N TYR A 108 8.80 11.60 -11.54
CA TYR A 108 9.35 12.29 -10.40
C TYR A 108 10.87 12.17 -10.41
N ASN A 109 11.58 13.31 -10.40
CA ASN A 109 13.04 13.40 -10.50
C ASN A 109 13.67 14.11 -9.28
N GLY A 110 12.91 14.23 -8.18
CA GLY A 110 13.39 14.87 -6.96
C GLY A 110 14.35 13.98 -6.13
N PRO A 111 14.87 14.48 -5.01
CA PRO A 111 15.90 13.83 -4.21
C PRO A 111 15.53 12.40 -3.79
N ALA A 112 14.27 12.12 -3.44
CA ALA A 112 13.83 10.78 -2.99
C ALA A 112 14.00 9.70 -4.06
N SER A 113 13.94 10.04 -5.37
CA SER A 113 14.18 9.08 -6.46
C SER A 113 15.67 8.78 -6.69
N GLN A 114 16.56 9.63 -6.16
CA GLN A 114 18.00 9.53 -6.36
C GLN A 114 18.73 9.00 -5.12
N ARG A 115 18.11 9.07 -3.95
CA ARG A 115 18.67 8.53 -2.71
C ARG A 115 18.76 7.02 -2.75
N ALA A 116 19.82 6.48 -2.16
CA ALA A 116 19.95 5.05 -1.96
C ALA A 116 18.72 4.50 -1.21
N ALA A 117 18.32 3.32 -1.60
CA ALA A 117 17.23 2.59 -0.95
C ALA A 117 17.62 1.12 -0.81
N ALA A 118 17.16 0.47 0.26
CA ALA A 118 17.39 -0.95 0.48
C ALA A 118 16.75 -1.83 -0.61
N GLN A 119 15.70 -1.33 -1.25
CA GLN A 119 14.98 -1.99 -2.34
C GLN A 119 14.71 -1.00 -3.48
N THR A 120 14.47 -1.51 -4.68
CA THR A 120 14.23 -0.71 -5.89
C THR A 120 12.90 -1.05 -6.54
N LEU A 121 12.31 -0.07 -7.23
CA LEU A 121 11.14 -0.21 -8.10
C LEU A 121 11.44 0.42 -9.46
N PRO A 122 10.75 -0.03 -10.54
CA PRO A 122 10.87 0.64 -11.83
C PRO A 122 10.31 2.06 -11.77
N ALA A 123 11.01 3.01 -12.42
CA ALA A 123 10.51 4.37 -12.57
C ALA A 123 9.12 4.38 -13.25
N PRO A 124 8.21 5.28 -12.89
CA PRO A 124 8.40 6.44 -12.00
C PRO A 124 8.06 6.21 -10.52
N LEU A 125 7.99 4.97 -10.06
CA LEU A 125 7.73 4.64 -8.66
C LEU A 125 8.97 4.91 -7.79
N VAL A 126 8.74 5.54 -6.64
CA VAL A 126 9.77 5.74 -5.61
C VAL A 126 9.50 4.73 -4.49
N PRO A 127 10.42 3.80 -4.18
CA PRO A 127 10.22 2.81 -3.14
C PRO A 127 10.10 3.50 -1.76
N VAL A 128 9.18 3.01 -0.93
CA VAL A 128 8.91 3.55 0.41
C VAL A 128 9.18 2.51 1.50
N ASP A 129 8.73 1.30 1.28
CA ASP A 129 8.88 0.20 2.22
C ASP A 129 8.87 -1.15 1.50
N TYR A 130 9.18 -2.21 2.26
CA TYR A 130 9.11 -3.57 1.76
C TYR A 130 8.70 -4.54 2.85
N GLY A 131 8.19 -5.69 2.44
CA GLY A 131 7.83 -6.77 3.33
C GLY A 131 7.87 -8.11 2.60
N TYR A 132 7.50 -9.16 3.32
CA TYR A 132 7.48 -10.51 2.76
C TYR A 132 6.09 -11.11 2.94
N VAL A 133 5.43 -11.34 1.82
CA VAL A 133 4.19 -12.12 1.78
C VAL A 133 4.56 -13.59 1.96
N THR A 134 3.90 -14.25 2.91
CA THR A 134 4.10 -15.66 3.24
C THR A 134 2.83 -16.26 3.85
N ILE A 135 2.91 -17.45 4.41
CA ILE A 135 1.80 -18.08 5.12
C ILE A 135 1.97 -17.88 6.62
N ASN A 136 0.97 -17.31 7.27
CA ASN A 136 0.90 -17.32 8.74
C ASN A 136 0.02 -18.45 9.25
N TYR A 137 0.30 -18.90 10.49
CA TYR A 137 -0.45 -19.96 11.14
C TYR A 137 -0.79 -19.63 12.60
N ASP A 138 -1.92 -20.12 13.07
CA ASP A 138 -2.36 -20.02 14.46
C ASP A 138 -1.65 -21.07 15.29
N VAL A 139 -0.69 -20.63 16.12
CA VAL A 139 0.16 -21.50 16.97
C VAL A 139 -0.70 -22.37 17.89
N GLN A 140 -1.71 -21.79 18.54
CA GLN A 140 -2.55 -22.51 19.50
C GLN A 140 -3.47 -23.52 18.81
N TRP A 141 -3.98 -23.19 17.63
CA TRP A 141 -4.87 -24.07 16.87
C TRP A 141 -4.17 -25.40 16.51
N PHE A 142 -2.92 -25.29 15.99
CA PHE A 142 -2.10 -26.47 15.65
C PHE A 142 -1.66 -27.24 16.87
N ALA A 143 -1.22 -26.56 17.92
CA ALA A 143 -0.78 -27.18 19.17
C ALA A 143 -1.90 -27.99 19.86
N LYS A 144 -3.11 -27.41 19.99
CA LYS A 144 -4.28 -28.09 20.60
C LYS A 144 -4.69 -29.33 19.85
N ARG A 145 -4.48 -29.40 18.52
CA ARG A 145 -4.84 -30.55 17.69
C ARG A 145 -3.71 -31.54 17.48
N LYS A 146 -2.51 -31.21 17.98
CA LYS A 146 -1.29 -32.01 17.75
C LYS A 146 -1.07 -32.26 16.25
N MET A 147 -1.45 -31.29 15.41
CA MET A 147 -1.33 -31.38 13.97
C MET A 147 0.03 -30.81 13.56
N ALA A 148 0.77 -31.54 12.72
CA ALA A 148 2.01 -31.05 12.15
C ALA A 148 1.73 -29.88 11.18
N LEU A 149 2.63 -28.88 11.19
CA LEU A 149 2.63 -27.83 10.19
C LEU A 149 3.05 -28.39 8.83
N PRO A 150 2.57 -27.82 7.71
CA PRO A 150 3.07 -28.19 6.40
C PRO A 150 4.54 -27.81 6.27
N ALA A 151 5.35 -28.70 5.70
CA ALA A 151 6.78 -28.50 5.46
C ALA A 151 7.07 -28.13 4.00
N SER A 152 6.08 -28.25 3.12
CA SER A 152 6.20 -27.94 1.69
C SER A 152 4.88 -27.41 1.11
N LEU A 153 4.94 -26.85 -0.10
CA LEU A 153 3.74 -26.52 -0.86
C LEU A 153 2.90 -27.76 -1.21
N ASP A 154 3.52 -28.92 -1.41
CA ASP A 154 2.79 -30.16 -1.68
C ASP A 154 1.98 -30.63 -0.48
N ASP A 155 2.49 -30.48 0.73
CA ASP A 155 1.73 -30.80 1.93
C ASP A 155 0.44 -29.98 2.03
N LEU A 156 0.46 -28.72 1.59
CA LEU A 156 -0.71 -27.87 1.55
C LEU A 156 -1.81 -28.40 0.62
N THR A 157 -1.46 -29.18 -0.41
CA THR A 157 -2.48 -29.72 -1.34
C THR A 157 -3.27 -30.90 -0.78
N GLN A 158 -2.81 -31.47 0.33
CA GLN A 158 -3.60 -32.51 1.00
C GLN A 158 -4.95 -31.95 1.46
N PRO A 159 -6.08 -32.65 1.22
CA PRO A 159 -7.41 -32.10 1.54
C PRO A 159 -7.58 -31.68 3.00
N ALA A 160 -6.89 -32.34 3.92
CA ALA A 160 -6.86 -31.96 5.33
C ALA A 160 -6.19 -30.61 5.58
N MET A 161 -5.22 -30.19 4.74
CA MET A 161 -4.49 -28.93 4.85
C MET A 161 -5.09 -27.83 3.97
N ALA A 162 -5.41 -28.13 2.70
CA ALA A 162 -5.89 -27.12 1.76
C ALA A 162 -7.10 -26.34 2.29
N ARG A 163 -8.06 -27.04 2.90
CA ARG A 163 -9.23 -26.42 3.52
C ARG A 163 -8.93 -25.56 4.75
N LEU A 164 -7.72 -25.61 5.29
CA LEU A 164 -7.30 -24.79 6.42
C LEU A 164 -6.74 -23.44 5.98
N LEU A 165 -6.37 -23.30 4.71
CA LEU A 165 -5.76 -22.09 4.19
C LEU A 165 -6.80 -21.12 3.63
N VAL A 166 -6.64 -19.85 3.93
CA VAL A 166 -7.28 -18.73 3.23
C VAL A 166 -6.23 -17.93 2.46
N VAL A 167 -6.54 -17.65 1.20
CA VAL A 167 -5.75 -16.81 0.28
C VAL A 167 -6.60 -15.66 -0.23
N GLN A 168 -6.00 -14.66 -0.86
CA GLN A 168 -6.74 -13.55 -1.46
C GLN A 168 -6.85 -13.71 -2.98
N ASN A 169 -7.84 -13.04 -3.56
CA ASN A 169 -8.03 -12.99 -5.01
C ASN A 169 -6.94 -12.12 -5.68
N PRO A 170 -6.04 -12.70 -6.51
CA PRO A 170 -4.94 -11.97 -7.13
C PRO A 170 -5.39 -10.89 -8.13
N ALA A 171 -6.64 -10.89 -8.60
CA ALA A 171 -7.15 -9.88 -9.51
C ALA A 171 -7.34 -8.50 -8.84
N ILE A 172 -7.48 -8.47 -7.51
CA ILE A 172 -7.80 -7.26 -6.74
C ILE A 172 -6.95 -7.08 -5.49
N SER A 173 -6.24 -8.12 -5.03
CA SER A 173 -5.33 -8.08 -3.87
C SER A 173 -3.89 -8.29 -4.30
N SER A 174 -3.01 -7.36 -3.90
CA SER A 174 -1.57 -7.50 -4.14
C SER A 174 -0.95 -8.64 -3.34
N THR A 175 -1.40 -8.88 -2.10
CA THR A 175 -0.96 -10.04 -1.29
C THR A 175 -1.32 -11.36 -1.97
N GLY A 176 -2.55 -11.47 -2.51
CA GLY A 176 -2.96 -12.64 -3.29
C GLY A 176 -2.14 -12.81 -4.58
N TYR A 177 -1.85 -11.70 -5.25
CA TYR A 177 -1.03 -11.74 -6.46
C TYR A 177 0.43 -12.07 -6.15
N ALA A 178 1.00 -11.52 -5.09
CA ALA A 178 2.33 -11.85 -4.61
C ALA A 178 2.48 -13.36 -4.32
N PHE A 179 1.49 -13.96 -3.66
CA PHE A 179 1.50 -15.39 -3.37
C PHE A 179 1.36 -16.26 -4.65
N LEU A 180 0.53 -15.84 -5.62
CA LEU A 180 0.47 -16.48 -6.93
C LEU A 180 1.85 -16.44 -7.63
N LEU A 181 2.49 -15.27 -7.64
CA LEU A 181 3.80 -15.08 -8.25
C LEU A 181 4.89 -15.91 -7.56
N ALA A 182 4.87 -16.03 -6.22
CA ALA A 182 5.80 -16.89 -5.50
C ALA A 182 5.68 -18.35 -5.97
N THR A 183 4.45 -18.87 -6.10
CA THR A 183 4.24 -20.25 -6.57
C THR A 183 4.73 -20.45 -8.00
N ILE A 184 4.54 -19.46 -8.89
CA ILE A 184 5.01 -19.50 -10.27
C ILE A 184 6.55 -19.42 -10.34
N GLY A 185 7.15 -18.52 -9.54
CA GLY A 185 8.60 -18.35 -9.48
C GLY A 185 9.34 -19.62 -9.06
N ALA A 186 8.80 -20.34 -8.09
CA ALA A 186 9.41 -21.55 -7.56
C ALA A 186 9.18 -22.79 -8.42
N MET A 187 7.98 -22.95 -8.96
CA MET A 187 7.57 -24.20 -9.62
C MET A 187 7.54 -24.11 -11.15
N GLY A 188 7.56 -22.90 -11.70
CA GLY A 188 7.21 -22.64 -13.08
C GLY A 188 5.69 -22.65 -13.30
N GLU A 189 5.26 -22.05 -14.42
CA GLU A 189 3.85 -21.75 -14.70
C GLU A 189 2.95 -22.99 -14.61
N GLU A 190 3.25 -24.05 -15.39
CA GLU A 190 2.35 -25.21 -15.49
C GLU A 190 2.17 -25.92 -14.14
N LYS A 191 3.27 -26.20 -13.43
CA LYS A 191 3.22 -26.86 -12.13
C LYS A 191 2.51 -26.01 -11.07
N ALA A 192 2.67 -24.69 -11.13
CA ALA A 192 1.97 -23.80 -10.23
C ALA A 192 0.45 -23.86 -10.43
N PHE A 193 -0.04 -23.87 -11.68
CA PHE A 193 -1.48 -23.98 -11.94
C PHE A 193 -2.04 -25.37 -11.63
N ASP A 194 -1.26 -26.44 -11.81
CA ASP A 194 -1.64 -27.78 -11.32
C ASP A 194 -1.75 -27.80 -9.79
N TRP A 195 -0.82 -27.12 -9.09
CA TRP A 195 -0.87 -26.98 -7.64
C TRP A 195 -2.13 -26.20 -7.22
N TRP A 196 -2.45 -25.09 -7.88
CA TRP A 196 -3.64 -24.30 -7.60
C TRP A 196 -4.95 -25.08 -7.85
N ALA A 197 -5.00 -25.93 -8.87
CA ALA A 197 -6.14 -26.83 -9.13
C ALA A 197 -6.33 -27.83 -7.98
N ARG A 198 -5.23 -28.40 -7.45
CA ARG A 198 -5.27 -29.27 -6.27
C ARG A 198 -5.73 -28.53 -5.02
N MET A 199 -5.25 -27.30 -4.80
CA MET A 199 -5.68 -26.45 -3.70
C MET A 199 -7.18 -26.14 -3.76
N ARG A 200 -7.70 -25.81 -4.94
CA ARG A 200 -9.14 -25.64 -5.17
C ARG A 200 -9.92 -26.90 -4.79
N LYS A 201 -9.51 -28.05 -5.33
CA LYS A 201 -10.15 -29.35 -5.03
C LYS A 201 -10.12 -29.67 -3.54
N GLY A 202 -9.06 -29.30 -2.85
CA GLY A 202 -8.87 -29.45 -1.41
C GLY A 202 -9.68 -28.47 -0.55
N GLY A 203 -10.32 -27.45 -1.14
CA GLY A 203 -11.20 -26.52 -0.44
C GLY A 203 -10.49 -25.29 0.14
N VAL A 204 -9.41 -24.80 -0.50
CA VAL A 204 -8.81 -23.51 -0.14
C VAL A 204 -9.87 -22.41 -0.17
N LYS A 205 -9.90 -21.54 0.85
CA LYS A 205 -10.78 -20.38 0.89
C LYS A 205 -10.16 -19.24 0.13
N VAL A 206 -10.93 -18.56 -0.70
CA VAL A 206 -10.53 -17.31 -1.35
C VAL A 206 -11.30 -16.16 -0.72
N ALA A 207 -10.59 -15.21 -0.14
CA ALA A 207 -11.11 -13.94 0.34
C ALA A 207 -10.93 -12.85 -0.74
N LYS A 208 -11.70 -11.78 -0.62
CA LYS A 208 -11.60 -10.64 -1.54
C LYS A 208 -10.22 -9.95 -1.44
N GLY A 209 -9.76 -9.67 -0.22
CA GLY A 209 -8.51 -8.98 0.04
C GLY A 209 -7.91 -9.36 1.39
N TRP A 210 -6.77 -8.75 1.70
CA TRP A 210 -6.01 -9.06 2.91
C TRP A 210 -6.82 -8.84 4.20
N SER A 211 -7.54 -7.73 4.29
CA SER A 211 -8.31 -7.42 5.51
C SER A 211 -9.39 -8.46 5.80
N GLU A 212 -10.10 -8.96 4.78
CA GLU A 212 -11.08 -10.04 4.95
C GLU A 212 -10.41 -11.34 5.36
N ALA A 213 -9.35 -11.74 4.65
CA ALA A 213 -8.62 -12.97 4.96
C ALA A 213 -8.09 -12.97 6.40
N TYR A 214 -7.46 -11.86 6.84
CA TYR A 214 -6.80 -11.78 8.13
C TYR A 214 -7.78 -11.53 9.28
N TYR A 215 -8.71 -10.56 9.14
CA TYR A 215 -9.59 -10.15 10.25
C TYR A 215 -10.93 -10.87 10.29
N THR A 216 -11.29 -11.66 9.26
CA THR A 216 -12.57 -12.40 9.24
C THR A 216 -12.36 -13.91 9.17
N ASP A 217 -11.51 -14.38 8.25
CA ASP A 217 -11.36 -15.80 7.98
C ASP A 217 -10.29 -16.49 8.85
N PHE A 218 -9.22 -15.78 9.22
CA PHE A 218 -8.13 -16.33 10.03
C PHE A 218 -8.56 -16.56 11.49
N SER A 219 -8.24 -17.71 12.02
CA SER A 219 -8.74 -18.14 13.35
C SER A 219 -8.16 -17.30 14.49
N ARG A 220 -6.95 -16.78 14.36
CA ARG A 220 -6.28 -16.05 15.44
C ARG A 220 -6.82 -14.64 15.61
N ALA A 221 -6.98 -13.89 14.53
CA ALA A 221 -7.31 -12.46 14.61
C ALA A 221 -8.77 -12.20 15.01
N ALA A 222 -9.71 -12.99 14.48
CA ALA A 222 -11.15 -12.77 14.70
C ALA A 222 -11.95 -14.04 15.06
N GLY A 223 -11.27 -15.15 15.36
CA GLY A 223 -11.93 -16.42 15.61
C GLY A 223 -12.53 -17.06 14.35
N GLY A 224 -11.97 -16.72 13.17
CA GLY A 224 -12.36 -17.32 11.90
C GLY A 224 -12.08 -18.82 11.85
N ALA A 225 -12.47 -19.46 10.76
CA ALA A 225 -12.40 -20.92 10.61
C ALA A 225 -11.06 -21.43 10.04
N ARG A 226 -10.16 -20.53 9.61
CA ARG A 226 -8.94 -20.88 8.86
C ARG A 226 -7.68 -20.61 9.69
N PRO A 227 -6.96 -21.65 10.15
CA PRO A 227 -5.74 -21.49 10.95
C PRO A 227 -4.48 -21.20 10.13
N LEU A 228 -4.59 -21.18 8.79
CA LEU A 228 -3.55 -20.75 7.85
C LEU A 228 -4.07 -19.59 7.01
N VAL A 229 -3.26 -18.55 6.84
CA VAL A 229 -3.60 -17.38 6.03
C VAL A 229 -2.39 -16.89 5.26
N VAL A 230 -2.57 -16.51 4.01
CA VAL A 230 -1.56 -15.72 3.28
C VAL A 230 -1.55 -14.31 3.85
N SER A 231 -0.41 -13.89 4.39
CA SER A 231 -0.23 -12.60 5.04
C SER A 231 1.26 -12.21 5.01
N TYR A 232 1.70 -11.38 5.94
CA TYR A 232 3.08 -10.88 6.00
C TYR A 232 3.90 -11.62 7.07
N ALA A 233 5.20 -11.78 6.83
CA ALA A 233 6.14 -12.30 7.81
C ALA A 233 6.20 -11.44 9.08
N SER A 234 5.79 -10.18 9.00
CA SER A 234 5.72 -9.23 10.11
C SER A 234 4.43 -9.32 10.95
N SER A 235 3.41 -10.05 10.51
CA SER A 235 2.16 -10.18 11.27
C SER A 235 2.36 -10.68 12.71
N PRO A 236 3.27 -11.64 13.00
CA PRO A 236 3.55 -12.06 14.39
C PRO A 236 4.03 -10.92 15.28
N ALA A 237 4.85 -10.00 14.76
CA ALA A 237 5.32 -8.84 15.49
C ALA A 237 4.18 -7.88 15.82
N ALA A 238 3.28 -7.64 14.88
CA ALA A 238 2.10 -6.81 15.08
C ALA A 238 1.20 -7.34 16.20
N GLU A 239 0.98 -8.64 16.25
CA GLU A 239 0.14 -9.23 17.28
C GLU A 239 0.73 -9.12 18.69
N VAL A 240 2.04 -9.22 18.84
CA VAL A 240 2.71 -8.97 20.13
C VAL A 240 2.59 -7.50 20.53
N PHE A 241 2.81 -6.60 19.57
CA PHE A 241 2.81 -5.16 19.82
C PHE A 241 1.42 -4.63 20.24
N TYR A 242 0.36 -5.06 19.56
CA TYR A 242 -1.02 -4.63 19.86
C TYR A 242 -1.69 -5.44 20.97
N SER A 243 -1.04 -6.48 21.49
CA SER A 243 -1.60 -7.27 22.58
C SER A 243 -1.76 -6.43 23.84
N LYS A 244 -2.93 -6.51 24.45
CA LYS A 244 -3.18 -5.97 25.80
C LYS A 244 -2.48 -6.80 26.88
N GLU A 245 -2.17 -8.05 26.58
CA GLU A 245 -1.36 -8.93 27.39
C GLU A 245 0.11 -8.71 27.07
N LYS A 246 0.98 -8.79 28.05
CA LYS A 246 2.44 -8.72 27.82
C LYS A 246 2.94 -10.03 27.24
N LEU A 247 2.68 -10.28 25.95
CA LEU A 247 3.12 -11.48 25.27
C LEU A 247 4.64 -11.46 25.11
N THR A 248 5.29 -12.57 25.45
CA THR A 248 6.72 -12.81 25.24
C THR A 248 6.99 -13.59 23.95
N GLN A 249 5.96 -14.19 23.37
CA GLN A 249 6.00 -14.94 22.12
C GLN A 249 4.76 -14.61 21.27
N PRO A 250 4.89 -14.54 19.96
CA PRO A 250 3.75 -14.31 19.08
C PRO A 250 2.76 -15.48 19.14
N PRO A 251 1.45 -15.19 19.14
CA PRO A 251 0.41 -16.22 19.01
C PRO A 251 0.27 -16.76 17.59
N THR A 252 0.92 -16.10 16.64
CA THR A 252 0.96 -16.45 15.21
C THR A 252 2.41 -16.72 14.81
N GLY A 253 2.65 -17.70 13.95
CA GLY A 253 3.95 -17.95 13.35
C GLY A 253 3.92 -17.72 11.84
N SER A 254 5.09 -17.64 11.21
CA SER A 254 5.25 -17.53 9.76
C SER A 254 5.92 -18.78 9.19
N LEU A 255 5.41 -19.27 8.06
CA LEU A 255 5.95 -20.41 7.32
C LEU A 255 6.67 -19.90 6.07
N SER A 256 7.99 -19.81 6.14
CA SER A 256 8.83 -19.43 4.99
C SER A 256 9.14 -20.66 4.13
N LEU A 257 8.10 -21.31 3.59
CA LEU A 257 8.27 -22.45 2.71
C LEU A 257 8.82 -22.01 1.35
N PRO A 258 9.71 -22.79 0.72
CA PRO A 258 10.10 -22.56 -0.67
C PRO A 258 8.85 -22.47 -1.58
N GLY A 259 8.76 -21.43 -2.39
CA GLY A 259 7.60 -21.15 -3.24
C GLY A 259 6.41 -20.48 -2.56
N ALA A 260 6.53 -20.15 -1.27
CA ALA A 260 5.48 -19.45 -0.53
C ALA A 260 5.89 -18.07 -0.04
N VAL A 261 7.05 -17.57 -0.44
CA VAL A 261 7.57 -16.26 0.01
C VAL A 261 7.78 -15.34 -1.18
N PHE A 262 7.17 -14.18 -1.14
CA PHE A 262 7.37 -13.11 -2.12
C PHE A 262 7.84 -11.84 -1.42
N LYS A 263 8.93 -11.22 -1.91
CA LYS A 263 9.35 -9.91 -1.45
C LYS A 263 8.52 -8.84 -2.15
N GLN A 264 7.63 -8.20 -1.40
CA GLN A 264 6.81 -7.08 -1.85
C GLN A 264 7.51 -5.77 -1.52
N ILE A 265 7.56 -4.85 -2.49
CA ILE A 265 8.16 -3.52 -2.34
C ILE A 265 7.09 -2.53 -2.74
N GLU A 266 6.68 -1.65 -1.82
CA GLU A 266 5.65 -0.65 -2.08
C GLU A 266 6.26 0.71 -2.41
N GLY A 267 5.63 1.40 -3.32
CA GLY A 267 6.08 2.69 -3.81
C GLY A 267 5.02 3.79 -3.75
N VAL A 268 5.53 5.01 -3.80
CA VAL A 268 4.77 6.24 -3.99
C VAL A 268 5.07 6.80 -5.38
N ALA A 269 4.08 7.40 -6.04
CA ALA A 269 4.24 8.04 -7.34
C ALA A 269 3.32 9.24 -7.52
N LEU A 270 3.70 10.16 -8.38
CA LEU A 270 2.85 11.24 -8.84
C LEU A 270 1.80 10.69 -9.80
N VAL A 271 0.56 11.16 -9.67
CA VAL A 271 -0.54 10.79 -10.57
C VAL A 271 -0.53 11.71 -11.78
N LYS A 272 -0.56 11.12 -12.98
CA LYS A 272 -0.62 11.87 -14.23
C LYS A 272 -1.90 12.70 -14.31
N GLY A 273 -1.73 14.03 -14.57
CA GLY A 273 -2.83 14.99 -14.59
C GLY A 273 -3.31 15.42 -13.20
N GLY A 274 -2.58 15.11 -12.14
CA GLY A 274 -2.80 15.66 -10.79
C GLY A 274 -2.63 17.19 -10.79
N GLN A 275 -3.38 17.88 -9.92
CA GLN A 275 -3.46 19.34 -9.92
C GLN A 275 -2.51 20.00 -8.90
N ALA A 276 -2.09 19.27 -7.87
CA ALA A 276 -1.28 19.78 -6.77
C ALA A 276 0.17 19.29 -6.85
N ARG A 277 0.80 19.31 -8.04
CA ARG A 277 2.12 18.71 -8.29
C ARG A 277 3.21 19.14 -7.28
N PRO A 278 3.42 20.42 -6.94
CA PRO A 278 4.46 20.80 -5.97
C PRO A 278 4.23 20.18 -4.58
N ALA A 279 2.98 20.08 -4.15
CA ALA A 279 2.66 19.44 -2.88
C ALA A 279 2.76 17.90 -2.96
N ALA A 280 2.43 17.31 -4.09
CA ALA A 280 2.59 15.88 -4.34
C ALA A 280 4.07 15.46 -4.32
N GLU A 281 4.97 16.26 -4.91
CA GLU A 281 6.42 16.06 -4.83
C GLU A 281 6.93 16.13 -3.39
N LYS A 282 6.46 17.11 -2.59
CA LYS A 282 6.76 17.16 -1.16
C LYS A 282 6.25 15.93 -0.41
N PHE A 283 5.10 15.37 -0.81
CA PHE A 283 4.58 14.15 -0.18
C PHE A 283 5.44 12.93 -0.50
N VAL A 284 6.01 12.84 -1.70
CA VAL A 284 6.99 11.78 -2.03
C VAL A 284 8.21 11.89 -1.11
N GLU A 285 8.76 13.10 -0.90
CA GLU A 285 9.86 13.31 0.05
C GLU A 285 9.47 12.98 1.49
N PHE A 286 8.26 13.36 1.91
CA PHE A 286 7.74 13.06 3.24
C PHE A 286 7.68 11.56 3.50
N MET A 287 7.20 10.76 2.54
CA MET A 287 7.16 9.29 2.68
C MET A 287 8.54 8.66 2.81
N ARG A 288 9.58 9.33 2.32
CA ARG A 288 11.00 8.92 2.45
C ARG A 288 11.73 9.62 3.60
N SER A 289 11.04 10.43 4.44
CA SER A 289 11.66 11.07 5.60
C SER A 289 11.98 10.05 6.69
N ALA A 290 13.04 10.31 7.47
CA ALA A 290 13.46 9.43 8.56
C ALA A 290 12.33 9.20 9.59
N GLU A 291 11.52 10.23 9.85
CA GLU A 291 10.39 10.15 10.77
C GLU A 291 9.33 9.18 10.28
N VAL A 292 8.91 9.25 9.02
CA VAL A 292 7.94 8.32 8.44
C VAL A 292 8.52 6.92 8.36
N GLN A 293 9.76 6.78 7.89
CA GLN A 293 10.45 5.50 7.75
C GLN A 293 10.61 4.76 9.10
N LYS A 294 10.78 5.50 10.18
CA LYS A 294 10.78 4.94 11.53
C LYS A 294 9.40 4.42 11.94
N GLN A 295 8.33 5.12 11.59
CA GLN A 295 6.96 4.76 11.98
C GLN A 295 6.34 3.65 11.13
N ILE A 296 6.74 3.51 9.87
CA ILE A 296 6.25 2.45 8.96
C ILE A 296 6.29 1.08 9.61
N GLN A 297 7.31 0.81 10.41
CA GLN A 297 7.56 -0.48 11.06
C GLN A 297 6.47 -0.90 12.06
N THR A 298 5.83 0.05 12.72
CA THR A 298 4.81 -0.21 13.75
C THR A 298 3.41 0.26 13.36
N GLU A 299 3.30 1.03 12.28
CA GLU A 299 2.02 1.49 11.75
C GLU A 299 1.53 0.61 10.59
N MET A 300 2.42 0.22 9.70
CA MET A 300 2.10 -0.61 8.53
C MET A 300 2.78 -1.99 8.56
N TRP A 301 3.68 -2.20 9.52
CA TRP A 301 4.41 -3.49 9.69
C TRP A 301 5.26 -3.87 8.49
N MET A 302 5.86 -2.85 7.87
CA MET A 302 6.77 -2.99 6.74
C MET A 302 8.18 -2.57 7.15
N TYR A 303 9.18 -3.07 6.45
CA TYR A 303 10.57 -2.66 6.64
C TYR A 303 10.84 -1.35 5.92
N PRO A 304 11.61 -0.43 6.53
CA PRO A 304 11.96 0.85 5.89
C PRO A 304 12.94 0.61 4.73
N VAL A 305 12.79 1.36 3.64
CA VAL A 305 13.76 1.33 2.54
C VAL A 305 14.93 2.28 2.76
N GLU A 306 14.80 3.26 3.66
CA GLU A 306 15.83 4.26 3.92
C GLU A 306 16.98 3.63 4.70
N PRO A 307 18.22 3.60 4.16
CA PRO A 307 19.37 3.01 4.83
C PRO A 307 19.66 3.69 6.18
N GLY A 308 20.01 2.89 7.17
CA GLY A 308 20.41 3.39 8.50
C GLY A 308 19.24 3.66 9.45
N VAL A 309 17.98 3.47 9.03
CA VAL A 309 16.85 3.49 9.95
C VAL A 309 16.88 2.22 10.80
N ALA A 310 17.04 2.40 12.11
CA ALA A 310 17.06 1.27 13.05
C ALA A 310 15.69 0.58 13.10
N LEU A 311 15.72 -0.75 13.15
CA LEU A 311 14.48 -1.53 13.31
C LEU A 311 13.90 -1.33 14.72
N ALA A 312 12.58 -1.24 14.80
CA ALA A 312 11.84 -1.18 16.04
C ALA A 312 11.98 -2.52 16.81
N ASP A 313 12.00 -2.47 18.14
CA ASP A 313 12.16 -3.67 18.98
C ASP A 313 11.14 -4.79 18.68
N ALA A 314 9.93 -4.41 18.28
CA ALA A 314 8.90 -5.37 17.92
C ALA A 314 9.28 -6.21 16.69
N MET A 315 10.09 -5.65 15.77
CA MET A 315 10.50 -6.32 14.54
C MET A 315 11.41 -7.54 14.79
N LYS A 316 11.91 -7.75 16.00
CA LYS A 316 12.58 -9.00 16.39
C LYS A 316 11.71 -10.26 16.21
N PHE A 317 10.38 -10.09 16.20
CA PHE A 317 9.41 -11.16 15.94
C PHE A 317 9.03 -11.28 14.46
N ALA A 318 9.67 -10.51 13.61
CA ALA A 318 9.48 -10.49 12.16
C ALA A 318 10.83 -10.66 11.45
N PRO A 319 11.54 -11.79 11.61
CA PRO A 319 12.80 -11.99 10.88
C PRO A 319 12.53 -12.02 9.38
N GLU A 320 13.41 -11.38 8.61
CA GLU A 320 13.33 -11.46 7.16
C GLU A 320 13.58 -12.92 6.70
N PRO A 321 12.72 -13.48 5.82
CA PRO A 321 12.96 -14.78 5.22
C PRO A 321 14.30 -14.81 4.45
N ALA A 322 15.01 -15.93 4.55
CA ALA A 322 16.32 -16.08 3.90
C ALA A 322 16.24 -16.05 2.36
N GLN A 323 15.08 -16.36 1.78
CA GLN A 323 14.86 -16.35 0.33
C GLN A 323 13.42 -15.96 0.02
N ALA A 324 13.21 -15.47 -1.20
CA ALA A 324 11.91 -15.20 -1.77
C ALA A 324 11.92 -15.69 -3.23
N ASP A 325 10.76 -16.19 -3.67
CA ASP A 325 10.57 -16.78 -4.99
C ASP A 325 9.78 -15.79 -5.85
N THR A 326 10.48 -15.02 -6.66
CA THR A 326 9.89 -13.97 -7.48
C THR A 326 10.23 -14.21 -8.95
N PRO A 327 9.23 -14.29 -9.85
CA PRO A 327 9.50 -14.23 -11.29
C PRO A 327 10.20 -12.92 -11.66
N SER A 328 10.86 -12.88 -12.80
CA SER A 328 11.49 -11.64 -13.27
C SER A 328 10.44 -10.54 -13.50
N ASP A 329 10.82 -9.27 -13.30
CA ASP A 329 9.95 -8.13 -13.59
C ASP A 329 9.42 -8.16 -15.02
N LYS A 330 10.25 -8.64 -15.96
CA LYS A 330 9.87 -8.85 -17.36
C LYS A 330 8.76 -9.89 -17.51
N ASP A 331 8.86 -11.04 -16.85
CA ASP A 331 7.81 -12.06 -16.91
C ASP A 331 6.51 -11.57 -16.27
N ILE A 332 6.59 -10.83 -15.15
CA ILE A 332 5.43 -10.22 -14.50
C ILE A 332 4.76 -9.22 -15.46
N ALA A 333 5.54 -8.38 -16.15
CA ALA A 333 5.04 -7.43 -17.13
C ALA A 333 4.35 -8.11 -18.32
N ASP A 334 5.00 -9.14 -18.89
CA ASP A 334 4.54 -9.79 -20.12
C ASP A 334 3.39 -10.78 -19.87
N LYS A 335 3.40 -11.51 -18.76
CA LYS A 335 2.52 -12.66 -18.51
C LYS A 335 1.54 -12.45 -17.35
N GLY A 336 1.79 -11.47 -16.48
CA GLY A 336 1.07 -11.33 -15.22
C GLY A 336 -0.44 -11.26 -15.37
N ALA A 337 -0.94 -10.52 -16.37
CA ALA A 337 -2.38 -10.44 -16.65
C ALA A 337 -2.96 -11.80 -17.05
N ALA A 338 -2.23 -12.56 -17.88
CA ALA A 338 -2.64 -13.91 -18.30
C ALA A 338 -2.62 -14.89 -17.12
N TRP A 339 -1.64 -14.81 -16.24
CA TRP A 339 -1.57 -15.61 -15.02
C TRP A 339 -2.75 -15.35 -14.08
N VAL A 340 -3.11 -14.10 -13.85
CA VAL A 340 -4.30 -13.73 -13.05
C VAL A 340 -5.59 -14.26 -13.69
N ALA A 341 -5.74 -14.13 -15.01
CA ALA A 341 -6.88 -14.65 -15.74
C ALA A 341 -6.96 -16.20 -15.63
N ARG A 342 -5.84 -16.90 -15.83
CA ARG A 342 -5.76 -18.37 -15.71
C ARG A 342 -6.07 -18.81 -14.27
N TRP A 343 -5.52 -18.13 -13.26
CA TRP A 343 -5.85 -18.41 -11.87
C TRP A 343 -7.34 -18.29 -11.59
N THR A 344 -7.98 -17.23 -12.12
CA THR A 344 -9.43 -17.04 -11.99
C THR A 344 -10.23 -18.19 -12.59
N GLN A 345 -9.80 -18.72 -13.72
CA GLN A 345 -10.44 -19.91 -14.32
C GLN A 345 -10.22 -21.17 -13.49
N VAL A 346 -9.00 -21.39 -13.01
CA VAL A 346 -8.63 -22.60 -12.25
C VAL A 346 -9.24 -22.61 -10.86
N VAL A 347 -9.28 -21.46 -10.18
CA VAL A 347 -9.62 -21.41 -8.74
C VAL A 347 -11.02 -20.90 -8.45
N LEU A 348 -11.59 -20.00 -9.25
CA LEU A 348 -12.92 -19.41 -8.97
C LEU A 348 -14.04 -19.99 -9.82
N LYS A 349 -13.75 -20.62 -10.95
CA LYS A 349 -14.74 -21.24 -11.85
C LYS A 349 -14.62 -22.74 -11.86
#